data_1636d96c8e05c9a988f0807daf290c4d
#
_entry.id   1636d96c8e05c9a988f0807daf290c4d
#
_cell.length_a   1.000
_cell.length_b   1.000
_cell.length_c   1.000
_cell.angle_alpha   90.00
_cell.angle_beta   90.00
_cell.angle_gamma   90.00
#
_symmetry.space_group_name_H-M   'P 1'
#
loop_
_entity.id
_entity.type
_entity.pdbx_description
1 polymer ?
#
loop_
_entity_poly.entity_id
_entity_poly.type
_entity_poly.pdbx_seq_one_letter_code
_entity_poly.pdbx_strand_id
1 'polypeptide(L)'
;MNYKITGTGSCIPDITKKNSEFLNNSFFDDIGNQISSSNPEIIEKFESITGINQRKYISKKIKSSDLASIAAKEAIKDSKIDQETIDYVIVAHNFGDISHESNQIDTLPSLASKVKTKLKIKNPKCVAY
;
A
#
# COMPACT_ATOMS: atom_id res chain seq x y z
N MET A 1 -31.47 3.73 2.65
CA MET A 1 -30.33 3.55 3.57
C MET A 1 -29.34 4.66 3.28
N ASN A 2 -29.00 5.49 4.24
CA ASN A 2 -28.07 6.59 4.04
C ASN A 2 -26.70 6.18 4.59
N TYR A 3 -25.67 6.18 3.77
CA TYR A 3 -24.30 5.96 4.18
C TYR A 3 -23.61 7.31 4.40
N LYS A 4 -22.74 7.38 5.38
CA LYS A 4 -21.97 8.58 5.70
C LYS A 4 -20.50 8.20 5.91
N ILE A 5 -19.60 8.92 5.25
CA ILE A 5 -18.18 8.89 5.58
C ILE A 5 -17.98 9.81 6.79
N THR A 6 -17.45 9.27 7.89
CA THR A 6 -17.28 10.00 9.16
C THR A 6 -15.86 10.46 9.41
N GLY A 7 -14.88 9.84 8.75
CA GLY A 7 -13.48 10.23 8.87
C GLY A 7 -12.63 9.64 7.75
N THR A 8 -11.51 10.28 7.49
CA THR A 8 -10.53 9.90 6.47
C THR A 8 -9.12 9.88 7.05
N GLY A 9 -8.23 9.11 6.46
CA GLY A 9 -6.83 9.08 6.86
C GLY A 9 -5.95 8.51 5.75
N SER A 10 -4.70 8.96 5.71
CA SER A 10 -3.74 8.51 4.72
C SER A 10 -2.35 8.33 5.33
N CYS A 11 -1.55 7.45 4.70
CA CYS A 11 -0.14 7.28 5.01
C CYS A 11 0.63 7.16 3.71
N ILE A 12 1.35 8.21 3.36
CA ILE A 12 2.15 8.26 2.14
C ILE A 12 3.61 7.98 2.51
N PRO A 13 4.29 7.03 1.84
CA PRO A 13 5.71 6.75 2.07
C PRO A 13 6.62 7.95 1.83
N ASP A 14 7.74 8.02 2.57
CA ASP A 14 8.64 9.17 2.55
C ASP A 14 9.63 9.17 1.38
N ILE A 15 10.07 7.97 0.93
CA ILE A 15 11.09 7.85 -0.09
C ILE A 15 10.50 8.21 -1.45
N THR A 16 11.04 9.24 -2.08
CA THR A 16 10.64 9.63 -3.45
C THR A 16 11.64 9.05 -4.45
N LYS A 17 11.14 8.34 -5.47
CA LYS A 17 11.91 7.91 -6.62
C LYS A 17 11.40 8.58 -7.88
N LYS A 18 12.28 9.32 -8.56
CA LYS A 18 12.00 9.96 -9.85
C LYS A 18 12.20 8.95 -10.98
N ASN A 19 11.54 9.19 -12.11
CA ASN A 19 11.71 8.35 -13.30
C ASN A 19 13.18 8.25 -13.75
N SER A 20 13.98 9.30 -13.58
CA SER A 20 15.42 9.29 -13.90
C SER A 20 16.23 8.26 -13.11
N GLU A 21 15.77 7.81 -11.95
CA GLU A 21 16.46 6.79 -11.17
C GLU A 21 16.35 5.38 -11.76
N PHE A 22 15.47 5.18 -12.75
CA PHE A 22 15.28 3.92 -13.46
C PHE A 22 16.08 3.82 -14.77
N LEU A 23 16.87 4.84 -15.11
CA LEU A 23 17.68 4.87 -16.36
C LEU A 23 18.67 3.71 -16.48
N ASN A 24 19.12 3.13 -15.37
CA ASN A 24 20.05 2.00 -15.36
C ASN A 24 19.37 0.64 -15.12
N ASN A 25 18.04 0.58 -15.18
CA ASN A 25 17.31 -0.67 -15.00
C ASN A 25 17.24 -1.46 -16.31
N SER A 26 17.03 -2.79 -16.21
CA SER A 26 16.68 -3.63 -17.36
C SER A 26 15.15 -3.70 -17.45
N PHE A 27 14.62 -3.50 -18.66
CA PHE A 27 13.20 -3.60 -18.95
C PHE A 27 12.93 -4.79 -19.85
N PHE A 28 11.87 -5.53 -19.54
CA PHE A 28 11.48 -6.74 -20.23
C PHE A 28 10.03 -6.64 -20.72
N ASP A 29 9.72 -7.33 -21.81
CA ASP A 29 8.36 -7.50 -22.31
C ASP A 29 7.59 -8.57 -21.48
N ASP A 30 6.34 -8.84 -21.87
CA ASP A 30 5.44 -9.80 -21.21
C ASP A 30 5.87 -11.26 -21.36
N ILE A 31 6.77 -11.56 -22.30
CA ILE A 31 7.35 -12.89 -22.52
C ILE A 31 8.80 -13.01 -22.01
N GLY A 32 9.31 -11.97 -21.34
CA GLY A 32 10.60 -11.96 -20.68
C GLY A 32 11.80 -11.60 -21.55
N ASN A 33 11.61 -11.11 -22.77
CA ASN A 33 12.70 -10.58 -23.59
C ASN A 33 13.04 -9.15 -23.17
N GLN A 34 14.31 -8.82 -23.18
CA GLN A 34 14.74 -7.46 -22.92
C GLN A 34 14.25 -6.52 -24.04
N ILE A 35 13.62 -5.40 -23.64
CA ILE A 35 13.13 -4.40 -24.58
C ILE A 35 14.30 -3.74 -25.27
N SER A 36 14.26 -3.66 -26.62
CA SER A 36 15.35 -3.14 -27.44
C SER A 36 15.45 -1.60 -27.47
N SER A 37 14.38 -0.90 -27.11
CA SER A 37 14.40 0.58 -27.02
C SER A 37 15.36 1.05 -25.92
N SER A 38 15.90 2.25 -26.08
CA SER A 38 16.76 2.83 -25.06
C SER A 38 15.99 3.14 -23.77
N ASN A 39 16.65 3.07 -22.62
CA ASN A 39 16.00 3.35 -21.34
C ASN A 39 15.36 4.75 -21.25
N PRO A 40 15.99 5.83 -21.78
CA PRO A 40 15.34 7.14 -21.87
C PRO A 40 14.01 7.11 -22.62
N GLU A 41 13.95 6.45 -23.79
CA GLU A 41 12.70 6.33 -24.58
C GLU A 41 11.62 5.53 -23.83
N ILE A 42 12.00 4.45 -23.15
CA ILE A 42 11.08 3.64 -22.34
C ILE A 42 10.47 4.49 -21.21
N ILE A 43 11.32 5.24 -20.52
CA ILE A 43 10.90 6.08 -19.37
C ILE A 43 10.02 7.24 -19.82
N GLU A 44 10.37 7.91 -20.92
CA GLU A 44 9.55 8.96 -21.53
C GLU A 44 8.17 8.43 -21.94
N LYS A 45 8.14 7.25 -22.56
CA LYS A 45 6.89 6.57 -22.93
C LYS A 45 6.04 6.23 -21.70
N PHE A 46 6.63 5.74 -20.62
CA PHE A 46 5.89 5.49 -19.38
C PHE A 46 5.32 6.76 -18.80
N GLU A 47 6.07 7.85 -18.78
CA GLU A 47 5.58 9.14 -18.28
C GLU A 47 4.45 9.68 -19.17
N SER A 48 4.58 9.62 -20.48
CA SER A 48 3.56 10.09 -21.43
C SER A 48 2.23 9.31 -21.31
N ILE A 49 2.30 8.01 -21.04
CA ILE A 49 1.10 7.15 -20.89
C ILE A 49 0.47 7.30 -19.50
N THR A 50 1.27 7.38 -18.44
CA THR A 50 0.79 7.30 -17.06
C THR A 50 0.63 8.66 -16.39
N GLY A 51 1.30 9.71 -16.91
CA GLY A 51 1.41 11.01 -16.25
C GLY A 51 2.25 10.97 -14.96
N ILE A 52 2.94 9.85 -14.68
CA ILE A 52 3.68 9.64 -13.43
C ILE A 52 5.16 9.95 -13.66
N ASN A 53 5.68 11.00 -13.02
CA ASN A 53 7.08 11.40 -13.08
C ASN A 53 7.90 10.96 -11.85
N GLN A 54 7.22 10.62 -10.75
CA GLN A 54 7.84 10.12 -9.52
C GLN A 54 6.89 9.20 -8.74
N ARG A 55 7.47 8.31 -7.93
CA ARG A 55 6.73 7.37 -7.08
C ARG A 55 7.22 7.45 -5.64
N LYS A 56 6.31 7.10 -4.71
CA LYS A 56 6.64 6.99 -3.30
C LYS A 56 6.88 5.53 -2.92
N TYR A 57 7.99 5.29 -2.23
CA TYR A 57 8.42 3.97 -1.78
C TYR A 57 8.53 3.92 -0.26
N ILE A 58 8.26 2.76 0.31
CA ILE A 58 8.47 2.50 1.74
C ILE A 58 9.93 2.12 2.01
N SER A 59 10.37 2.34 3.24
CA SER A 59 11.63 1.79 3.71
C SER A 59 11.54 0.26 3.89
N LYS A 60 12.67 -0.43 3.85
CA LYS A 60 12.77 -1.90 3.95
C LYS A 60 12.11 -2.51 5.21
N LYS A 61 11.93 -1.72 6.25
CA LYS A 61 11.39 -2.17 7.55
C LYS A 61 9.88 -2.03 7.67
N ILE A 62 9.22 -1.30 6.76
CA ILE A 62 7.79 -1.01 6.80
C ILE A 62 7.06 -1.95 5.85
N LYS A 63 5.95 -2.52 6.30
CA LYS A 63 5.06 -3.39 5.52
C LYS A 63 3.75 -2.70 5.16
N SER A 64 2.99 -3.28 4.24
CA SER A 64 1.66 -2.78 3.84
C SER A 64 0.71 -2.66 5.03
N SER A 65 0.76 -3.62 5.97
CA SER A 65 -0.04 -3.58 7.20
C SER A 65 0.33 -2.41 8.12
N ASP A 66 1.58 -1.94 8.11
CA ASP A 66 2.00 -0.76 8.89
C ASP A 66 1.38 0.51 8.31
N LEU A 67 1.51 0.72 6.99
CA LEU A 67 0.90 1.86 6.30
C LEU A 67 -0.61 1.90 6.49
N ALA A 68 -1.28 0.76 6.28
CA ALA A 68 -2.72 0.65 6.45
C ALA A 68 -3.14 0.98 7.89
N SER A 69 -2.37 0.54 8.88
CA SER A 69 -2.65 0.82 10.29
C SER A 69 -2.46 2.28 10.65
N ILE A 70 -1.46 2.95 10.08
CA ILE A 70 -1.25 4.40 10.29
C ILE A 70 -2.41 5.18 9.67
N ALA A 71 -2.77 4.90 8.42
CA ALA A 71 -3.90 5.53 7.75
C ALA A 71 -5.22 5.31 8.51
N ALA A 72 -5.47 4.07 8.98
CA ALA A 72 -6.67 3.75 9.74
C ALA A 72 -6.71 4.48 11.10
N LYS A 73 -5.58 4.65 11.80
CA LYS A 73 -5.52 5.45 13.03
C LYS A 73 -5.91 6.91 12.78
N GLU A 74 -5.43 7.50 11.72
CA GLU A 74 -5.79 8.88 11.35
C GLU A 74 -7.28 8.98 11.01
N ALA A 75 -7.85 8.02 10.27
CA ALA A 75 -9.27 7.98 9.98
C ALA A 75 -10.14 7.84 11.25
N ILE A 76 -9.76 6.98 12.20
CA ILE A 76 -10.44 6.83 13.49
C ILE A 76 -10.37 8.14 14.28
N LYS A 77 -9.20 8.78 14.32
CA LYS A 77 -9.00 10.07 15.00
C LYS A 77 -9.86 11.18 14.37
N ASP A 78 -9.90 11.26 13.05
CA ASP A 78 -10.70 12.24 12.31
C ASP A 78 -12.21 12.04 12.56
N SER A 79 -12.66 10.79 12.55
CA SER A 79 -14.07 10.44 12.80
C SER A 79 -14.51 10.68 14.24
N LYS A 80 -13.59 10.75 15.20
CA LYS A 80 -13.85 10.85 16.66
C LYS A 80 -14.70 9.70 17.23
N ILE A 81 -14.76 8.56 16.56
CA ILE A 81 -15.46 7.39 17.06
C ILE A 81 -14.60 6.62 18.08
N ASP A 82 -15.27 5.88 18.95
CA ASP A 82 -14.59 4.86 19.76
C ASP A 82 -14.24 3.67 18.84
N GLN A 83 -12.96 3.31 18.77
CA GLN A 83 -12.51 2.18 17.95
C GLN A 83 -13.15 0.85 18.32
N GLU A 84 -13.61 0.69 19.57
CA GLU A 84 -14.31 -0.53 20.01
C GLU A 84 -15.74 -0.64 19.46
N THR A 85 -16.25 0.40 18.81
CA THR A 85 -17.55 0.38 18.11
C THR A 85 -17.44 -0.04 16.65
N ILE A 86 -16.22 -0.32 16.16
CA ILE A 86 -15.99 -0.75 14.79
C ILE A 86 -16.42 -2.21 14.63
N ASP A 87 -17.31 -2.47 13.68
CA ASP A 87 -17.80 -3.81 13.36
C ASP A 87 -16.96 -4.51 12.32
N TYR A 88 -16.34 -3.76 11.38
CA TYR A 88 -15.58 -4.32 10.28
C TYR A 88 -14.28 -3.56 10.01
N VAL A 89 -13.21 -4.30 9.79
CA VAL A 89 -11.95 -3.82 9.19
C VAL A 89 -11.79 -4.50 7.85
N ILE A 90 -11.95 -3.73 6.76
CA ILE A 90 -11.84 -4.23 5.39
C ILE A 90 -10.60 -3.63 4.76
N VAL A 91 -9.70 -4.48 4.25
CA VAL A 91 -8.46 -4.03 3.61
C VAL A 91 -8.35 -4.61 2.21
N ALA A 92 -8.51 -3.76 1.21
CA ALA A 92 -8.24 -4.13 -0.19
C ALA A 92 -6.75 -4.00 -0.49
N HIS A 93 -6.17 -5.05 -1.07
CA HIS A 93 -4.74 -5.09 -1.43
C HIS A 93 -4.49 -6.10 -2.55
N ASN A 94 -3.35 -5.99 -3.25
CA ASN A 94 -2.96 -6.93 -4.30
C ASN A 94 -2.12 -8.09 -3.75
N PHE A 95 -1.13 -7.83 -2.90
CA PHE A 95 -0.10 -8.80 -2.51
C PHE A 95 0.04 -9.04 -1.01
N GLY A 96 -0.69 -8.32 -0.16
CA GLY A 96 -0.53 -8.42 1.30
C GLY A 96 0.78 -7.81 1.81
N ASP A 97 1.31 -8.39 2.88
CA ASP A 97 2.64 -8.05 3.38
C ASP A 97 3.70 -8.85 2.65
N ILE A 98 4.74 -8.16 2.15
CA ILE A 98 5.92 -8.77 1.57
C ILE A 98 7.11 -8.39 2.45
N SER A 99 7.91 -9.38 2.84
CA SER A 99 9.17 -9.14 3.50
C SER A 99 10.23 -8.76 2.48
N HIS A 100 10.97 -7.69 2.72
CA HIS A 100 12.06 -7.28 1.83
C HIS A 100 13.18 -8.34 1.72
N GLU A 101 13.32 -9.20 2.73
CA GLU A 101 14.40 -10.19 2.80
C GLU A 101 14.06 -11.51 2.11
N SER A 102 12.79 -11.85 1.94
CA SER A 102 12.39 -13.19 1.49
C SER A 102 11.59 -13.24 0.20
N ASN A 103 11.14 -12.12 -0.36
CA ASN A 103 10.20 -12.08 -1.49
C ASN A 103 8.93 -12.94 -1.31
N GLN A 104 8.71 -13.48 -0.11
CA GLN A 104 7.53 -14.30 0.19
C GLN A 104 6.37 -13.42 0.62
N ILE A 105 5.21 -13.75 0.10
CA ILE A 105 3.96 -13.13 0.50
C ILE A 105 3.54 -13.73 1.84
N ASP A 106 3.36 -12.87 2.83
CA ASP A 106 2.85 -13.24 4.15
C ASP A 106 1.32 -13.10 4.16
N THR A 107 0.64 -14.21 3.86
CA THR A 107 -0.82 -14.25 3.70
C THR A 107 -1.59 -14.54 4.99
N LEU A 108 -0.94 -15.11 6.01
CA LEU A 108 -1.57 -15.49 7.28
C LEU A 108 -0.83 -14.87 8.48
N PRO A 109 -1.55 -14.24 9.42
CA PRO A 109 -2.98 -13.88 9.34
C PRO A 109 -3.25 -12.88 8.21
N SER A 110 -4.53 -12.71 7.81
CA SER A 110 -4.91 -11.76 6.73
C SER A 110 -4.41 -10.34 7.02
N LEU A 111 -4.22 -9.56 5.97
CA LEU A 111 -3.75 -8.18 6.13
C LEU A 111 -4.68 -7.36 7.04
N ALA A 112 -6.00 -7.55 6.90
CA ALA A 112 -6.98 -6.90 7.76
C ALA A 112 -6.86 -7.34 9.23
N SER A 113 -6.58 -8.61 9.51
CA SER A 113 -6.33 -9.11 10.87
C SER A 113 -5.08 -8.48 11.47
N LYS A 114 -4.01 -8.31 10.68
CA LYS A 114 -2.80 -7.61 11.12
C LYS A 114 -3.10 -6.14 11.43
N VAL A 115 -3.88 -5.46 10.59
CA VAL A 115 -4.30 -4.07 10.82
C VAL A 115 -5.15 -3.96 12.08
N LYS A 116 -6.18 -4.81 12.27
CA LYS A 116 -6.99 -4.87 13.50
C LYS A 116 -6.12 -5.02 14.75
N THR A 117 -5.15 -5.93 14.70
CA THR A 117 -4.21 -6.16 15.82
C THR A 117 -3.35 -4.92 16.11
N LYS A 118 -2.81 -4.26 15.05
CA LYS A 118 -2.00 -3.03 15.19
C LYS A 118 -2.81 -1.84 15.70
N LEU A 119 -4.10 -1.78 15.39
CA LEU A 119 -5.06 -0.82 15.93
C LEU A 119 -5.44 -1.13 17.37
N LYS A 120 -5.13 -2.32 17.87
CA LYS A 120 -5.48 -2.81 19.22
C LYS A 120 -7.00 -2.84 19.47
N ILE A 121 -7.79 -3.07 18.43
CA ILE A 121 -9.25 -3.24 18.55
C ILE A 121 -9.52 -4.56 19.24
N LYS A 122 -10.12 -4.49 20.43
CA LYS A 122 -10.46 -5.63 21.29
C LYS A 122 -11.87 -6.16 21.07
N ASN A 123 -12.74 -5.39 20.40
CA ASN A 123 -14.10 -5.79 20.11
C ASN A 123 -14.13 -7.17 19.44
N PRO A 124 -14.68 -8.22 20.11
CA PRO A 124 -14.72 -9.59 19.56
C PRO A 124 -15.68 -9.72 18.37
N LYS A 125 -16.61 -8.78 18.21
CA LYS A 125 -17.55 -8.74 17.09
C LYS A 125 -16.97 -8.08 15.85
N CYS A 126 -15.85 -7.35 15.98
CA CYS A 126 -15.18 -6.71 14.84
C CYS A 126 -14.55 -7.77 13.95
N VAL A 127 -15.05 -7.89 12.73
CA VAL A 127 -14.57 -8.85 11.73
C VAL A 127 -13.49 -8.20 10.83
N ALA A 128 -12.46 -8.96 10.47
CA ALA A 128 -11.34 -8.51 9.63
C ALA A 128 -11.31 -9.27 8.30
N TYR A 129 -11.51 -8.54 7.17
CA TYR A 129 -11.55 -9.07 5.79
C TYR A 129 -10.38 -8.59 4.94
#